data_bf2fede9ed88131ad9ddba0e463d9bc7
#
_entry.id   bf2fede9ed88131ad9ddba0e463d9bc7
#
_cell.length_a   1.000
_cell.length_b   1.000
_cell.length_c   1.000
_cell.angle_alpha   90.00
_cell.angle_beta   90.00
_cell.angle_gamma   90.00
#
_symmetry.space_group_name_H-M   'P 1'
#
loop_
_entity.id
_entity.type
_entity.pdbx_description
1 polymer ?
#
loop_
_entity_poly.entity_id
_entity_poly.type
_entity_poly.pdbx_seq_one_letter_code
_entity_poly.pdbx_strand_id
1 'polypeptide(L)'
;MPKYVVISNHPPNSCPSANAVLRKRGEKLDTDMPPLMQKHSIKPEVMVHLDPGHKVLWVLEAPNAEAVRDMIYESGLSQWNDFEFYMASTLDWINEKIREQPTIW
;
A
#
# COMPACT_ATOMS: atom_id res chain seq x y z
N MET A 1 -9.00 -2.66 13.91
CA MET A 1 -8.97 -1.71 12.78
C MET A 1 -9.09 -2.45 11.45
N PRO A 2 -9.68 -1.83 10.43
CA PRO A 2 -9.70 -2.42 9.09
C PRO A 2 -8.29 -2.67 8.55
N LYS A 3 -8.20 -3.67 7.67
CA LYS A 3 -6.95 -3.99 6.97
C LYS A 3 -7.05 -3.58 5.51
N TYR A 4 -5.95 -3.12 4.97
CA TYR A 4 -5.83 -2.68 3.60
C TYR A 4 -4.62 -3.33 2.94
N VAL A 5 -4.76 -3.66 1.67
CA VAL A 5 -3.65 -4.09 0.82
C VAL A 5 -3.35 -2.97 -0.15
N VAL A 6 -2.09 -2.55 -0.18
CA VAL A 6 -1.61 -1.50 -1.07
C VAL A 6 -0.50 -2.10 -1.93
N ILE A 7 -0.59 -1.93 -3.22
CA ILE A 7 0.46 -2.35 -4.15
C ILE A 7 0.95 -1.12 -4.90
N SER A 8 2.21 -0.75 -4.66
CA SER A 8 2.86 0.31 -5.41
C SER A 8 3.56 -0.26 -6.63
N ASN A 9 3.57 0.50 -7.71
CA ASN A 9 4.18 0.11 -8.97
C ASN A 9 4.83 1.33 -9.65
N HIS A 10 6.01 1.17 -10.21
CA HIS A 10 6.70 2.19 -10.98
C HIS A 10 7.44 1.54 -12.16
N PRO A 11 7.67 2.29 -13.26
CA PRO A 11 8.45 1.77 -14.38
C PRO A 11 9.94 1.65 -14.02
N PRO A 12 10.73 0.84 -14.75
CA PRO A 12 12.15 0.63 -14.45
C PRO A 12 13.00 1.90 -14.40
N ASN A 13 12.72 2.88 -15.26
CA ASN A 13 13.45 4.15 -15.31
C ASN A 13 13.15 5.06 -14.11
N SER A 14 12.07 4.80 -13.39
CA SER A 14 11.70 5.51 -12.14
C SER A 14 12.01 4.68 -10.89
N CYS A 15 12.73 3.56 -11.05
CA CYS A 15 13.11 2.72 -9.93
C CYS A 15 14.33 3.30 -9.20
N PRO A 16 14.36 3.30 -7.86
CA PRO A 16 15.55 3.66 -7.10
C PRO A 16 16.80 2.86 -7.47
N SER A 17 16.66 1.68 -8.05
CA SER A 17 17.78 0.87 -8.55
C SER A 17 18.50 1.50 -9.74
N ALA A 18 17.79 2.30 -10.56
CA ALA A 18 18.31 2.90 -11.79
C ALA A 18 18.32 4.43 -11.77
N ASN A 19 17.53 5.06 -10.91
CA ASN A 19 17.37 6.52 -10.86
C ASN A 19 17.98 7.07 -9.57
N ALA A 20 19.05 7.85 -9.71
CA ALA A 20 19.80 8.37 -8.56
C ALA A 20 18.98 9.34 -7.68
N VAL A 21 18.12 10.13 -8.28
CA VAL A 21 17.25 11.06 -7.54
C VAL A 21 16.25 10.28 -6.69
N LEU A 22 15.61 9.28 -7.27
CA LEU A 22 14.64 8.45 -6.58
C LEU A 22 15.29 7.52 -5.55
N ARG A 23 16.54 7.12 -5.76
CA ARG A 23 17.32 6.40 -4.75
C ARG A 23 17.46 7.21 -3.47
N LYS A 24 17.81 8.48 -3.58
CA LYS A 24 17.89 9.36 -2.43
C LYS A 24 16.55 9.56 -1.73
N ARG A 25 15.47 9.69 -2.52
CA ARG A 25 14.10 9.78 -1.97
C ARG A 25 13.71 8.51 -1.24
N GLY A 26 14.04 7.35 -1.79
CA GLY A 26 13.77 6.05 -1.16
C GLY A 26 14.53 5.88 0.15
N GLU A 27 15.79 6.26 0.20
CA GLU A 27 16.59 6.24 1.43
C GLU A 27 15.98 7.15 2.51
N LYS A 28 15.50 8.32 2.12
CA LYS A 28 14.83 9.25 3.04
C LYS A 28 13.52 8.67 3.57
N LEU A 29 12.79 7.90 2.77
CA LEU A 29 11.55 7.26 3.18
C LEU A 29 11.76 6.25 4.31
N ASP A 30 12.90 5.58 4.36
CA ASP A 30 13.20 4.65 5.45
C ASP A 30 13.17 5.36 6.82
N THR A 31 13.53 6.64 6.84
CA THR A 31 13.49 7.48 8.04
C THR A 31 12.12 8.16 8.22
N ASP A 32 11.50 8.63 7.14
CA ASP A 32 10.30 9.46 7.19
C ASP A 32 9.00 8.66 7.35
N MET A 33 8.98 7.41 6.87
CA MET A 33 7.74 6.60 6.87
C MET A 33 7.26 6.20 8.26
N PRO A 34 8.10 5.73 9.19
CA PRO A 34 7.61 5.34 10.51
C PRO A 34 6.87 6.44 11.26
N PRO A 35 7.38 7.69 11.38
CA PRO A 35 6.63 8.75 12.03
C PRO A 35 5.37 9.15 11.27
N LEU A 36 5.36 9.06 9.94
CA LEU A 36 4.20 9.36 9.13
C LEU A 36 3.09 8.31 9.32
N MET A 37 3.45 7.04 9.37
CA MET A 37 2.50 5.96 9.69
C MET A 37 1.93 6.15 11.09
N GLN A 38 2.77 6.50 12.06
CA GLN A 38 2.32 6.76 13.43
C GLN A 38 1.34 7.93 13.49
N LYS A 39 1.61 9.01 12.76
CA LYS A 39 0.73 10.18 12.66
C LYS A 39 -0.69 9.80 12.23
N HIS A 40 -0.80 8.86 11.28
CA HIS A 40 -2.07 8.40 10.73
C HIS A 40 -2.62 7.14 11.41
N SER A 41 -2.01 6.68 12.50
CA SER A 41 -2.39 5.46 13.23
C SER A 41 -2.36 4.21 12.35
N ILE A 42 -1.40 4.13 11.46
CA ILE A 42 -1.20 3.01 10.53
C ILE A 42 -0.18 2.05 11.11
N LYS A 43 -0.55 0.76 11.13
CA LYS A 43 0.34 -0.33 11.56
C LYS A 43 0.66 -1.21 10.37
N PRO A 44 1.91 -1.25 9.88
CA PRO A 44 2.29 -2.18 8.83
C PRO A 44 2.40 -3.61 9.39
N GLU A 45 1.78 -4.57 8.70
CA GLU A 45 1.89 -6.00 9.01
C GLU A 45 2.87 -6.69 8.08
N VAL A 46 2.80 -6.36 6.79
CA VAL A 46 3.66 -6.93 5.75
C VAL A 46 4.10 -5.80 4.83
N MET A 47 5.38 -5.76 4.51
CA MET A 47 5.95 -4.87 3.50
C MET A 47 7.02 -5.67 2.76
N VAL A 48 6.72 -6.09 1.52
CA VAL A 48 7.62 -6.92 0.72
C VAL A 48 7.71 -6.42 -0.71
N HIS A 49 8.89 -6.56 -1.29
CA HIS A 49 9.12 -6.30 -2.70
C HIS A 49 8.75 -7.55 -3.52
N LEU A 50 8.04 -7.34 -4.62
CA LEU A 50 7.61 -8.43 -5.51
C LEU A 50 8.63 -8.60 -6.64
N ASP A 51 9.54 -9.54 -6.45
CA ASP A 51 10.64 -9.80 -7.38
C ASP A 51 10.19 -10.63 -8.61
N PRO A 52 10.76 -10.42 -9.77
CA PRO A 52 11.77 -9.40 -10.12
C PRO A 52 11.17 -8.09 -10.62
N GLY A 53 9.91 -7.81 -10.34
CA GLY A 53 9.19 -6.63 -10.81
C GLY A 53 9.57 -5.37 -10.03
N HIS A 54 8.79 -4.31 -10.28
CA HIS A 54 8.95 -3.00 -9.65
C HIS A 54 7.71 -2.67 -8.81
N LYS A 55 7.29 -3.63 -7.99
CA LYS A 55 6.11 -3.52 -7.14
C LYS A 55 6.48 -3.78 -5.69
N VAL A 56 5.80 -3.09 -4.79
CA VAL A 56 5.86 -3.35 -3.35
C VAL A 56 4.46 -3.65 -2.87
N LEU A 57 4.31 -4.73 -2.11
CA LEU A 57 3.06 -5.11 -1.47
C LEU A 57 3.11 -4.72 0.00
N TRP A 58 2.08 -4.00 0.45
CA TRP A 58 1.90 -3.62 1.84
C TRP A 58 0.57 -4.16 2.34
N VAL A 59 0.58 -4.77 3.51
CA VAL A 59 -0.63 -5.06 4.28
C VAL A 59 -0.60 -4.19 5.52
N LEU A 60 -1.62 -3.35 5.68
CA LEU A 60 -1.66 -2.31 6.70
C LEU A 60 -2.95 -2.41 7.51
N GLU A 61 -2.86 -2.14 8.80
CA GLU A 61 -4.02 -1.76 9.61
C GLU A 61 -4.10 -0.23 9.67
N ALA A 62 -5.28 0.31 9.45
CA ALA A 62 -5.53 1.75 9.53
C ALA A 62 -6.96 2.03 9.99
N PRO A 63 -7.22 3.22 10.59
CA PRO A 63 -8.57 3.57 11.03
C PRO A 63 -9.58 3.63 9.89
N ASN A 64 -9.15 4.09 8.72
CA ASN A 64 -9.97 4.23 7.52
C ASN A 64 -9.10 4.34 6.28
N ALA A 65 -9.72 4.32 5.10
CA ALA A 65 -9.03 4.41 3.82
C ALA A 65 -8.36 5.77 3.62
N GLU A 66 -8.94 6.83 4.15
CA GLU A 66 -8.40 8.20 4.04
C GLU A 66 -7.04 8.32 4.72
N ALA A 67 -6.84 7.64 5.85
CA ALA A 67 -5.55 7.62 6.53
C ALA A 67 -4.44 7.05 5.64
N VAL A 68 -4.72 5.98 4.93
CA VAL A 68 -3.77 5.37 4.00
C VAL A 68 -3.52 6.28 2.81
N ARG A 69 -4.57 6.84 2.21
CA ARG A 69 -4.46 7.80 1.12
C ARG A 69 -3.57 8.99 1.51
N ASP A 70 -3.84 9.59 2.67
CA ASP A 70 -3.12 10.78 3.13
C ASP A 70 -1.65 10.45 3.40
N MET A 71 -1.37 9.30 3.98
CA MET A 71 0.00 8.82 4.15
C MET A 71 0.74 8.68 2.81
N ILE A 72 0.10 8.12 1.80
CA ILE A 72 0.70 7.96 0.47
C ILE A 72 1.03 9.33 -0.14
N TYR A 73 0.11 10.30 -0.06
CA TYR A 73 0.34 11.64 -0.58
C TYR A 73 1.42 12.38 0.20
N GLU A 74 1.36 12.36 1.51
CA GLU A 74 2.34 13.05 2.36
C GLU A 74 3.74 12.48 2.22
N SER A 75 3.86 11.17 1.94
CA SER A 75 5.17 10.53 1.69
C SER A 75 5.81 10.95 0.38
N GLY A 76 5.03 11.48 -0.57
CA GLY A 76 5.50 11.80 -1.91
C GLY A 76 5.57 10.59 -2.84
N LEU A 77 5.21 9.40 -2.38
CA LEU A 77 5.27 8.18 -3.19
C LEU A 77 4.37 8.26 -4.44
N SER A 78 3.23 8.96 -4.34
CA SER A 78 2.32 9.14 -5.46
C SER A 78 2.91 9.97 -6.62
N GLN A 79 4.02 10.67 -6.40
CA GLN A 79 4.69 11.44 -7.44
C GLN A 79 5.42 10.56 -8.45
N TRP A 80 5.73 9.31 -8.08
CA TRP A 80 6.51 8.42 -8.94
C TRP A 80 6.07 6.95 -8.90
N ASN A 81 4.93 6.66 -8.26
CA ASN A 81 4.30 5.34 -8.22
C ASN A 81 2.83 5.43 -8.57
N ASP A 82 2.34 4.39 -9.23
CA ASP A 82 0.93 4.07 -9.29
C ASP A 82 0.57 3.15 -8.13
N PHE A 83 -0.68 3.18 -7.71
CA PHE A 83 -1.14 2.38 -6.58
C PHE A 83 -2.39 1.58 -6.92
N GLU A 84 -2.39 0.32 -6.49
CA GLU A 84 -3.60 -0.48 -6.31
C GLU A 84 -3.94 -0.48 -4.83
N PHE A 85 -5.22 -0.39 -4.52
CA PHE A 85 -5.69 -0.27 -3.16
C PHE A 85 -6.91 -1.14 -2.96
N TYR A 86 -6.88 -2.00 -1.94
CA TYR A 86 -7.97 -2.93 -1.64
C TYR A 86 -8.26 -2.94 -0.14
N MET A 87 -9.53 -3.07 0.23
CA MET A 87 -9.89 -3.49 1.57
C MET A 87 -9.69 -5.01 1.68
N ALA A 88 -9.04 -5.45 2.75
CA ALA A 88 -8.89 -6.86 3.03
C ALA A 88 -10.00 -7.31 3.99
N SER A 89 -10.70 -8.36 3.66
CA SER A 89 -11.70 -9.00 4.51
C SER A 89 -11.36 -10.47 4.70
N THR A 90 -11.95 -11.11 5.72
CA THR A 90 -11.78 -12.54 5.90
C THR A 90 -12.53 -13.34 4.83
N LEU A 91 -12.04 -14.53 4.52
CA LEU A 91 -12.75 -15.43 3.61
C LEU A 91 -14.11 -15.81 4.16
N ASP A 92 -14.24 -15.94 5.47
CA ASP A 92 -15.54 -16.24 6.11
C ASP A 92 -16.54 -15.13 5.86
N TRP A 93 -16.12 -13.86 6.00
CA TRP A 93 -16.99 -12.72 5.74
C TRP A 93 -17.47 -12.69 4.29
N ILE A 94 -16.59 -12.84 3.33
CA ILE A 94 -16.98 -12.82 1.91
C ILE A 94 -17.83 -14.02 1.53
N ASN A 95 -17.56 -15.19 2.10
CA ASN A 95 -18.37 -16.38 1.85
C ASN A 95 -19.80 -16.22 2.36
N GLU A 96 -20.00 -15.59 3.51
CA GLU A 96 -21.33 -15.25 4.01
C GLU A 96 -22.04 -14.28 3.07
N LYS A 97 -21.36 -13.24 2.61
CA LYS A 97 -21.92 -12.26 1.66
C LYS A 97 -22.31 -12.89 0.34
N ILE A 98 -21.51 -13.82 -0.16
CA ILE A 98 -21.80 -14.55 -1.39
C ILE A 98 -23.09 -15.38 -1.23
N ARG A 99 -23.28 -16.06 -0.08
CA ARG A 99 -24.48 -16.86 0.18
C ARG A 99 -25.75 -16.02 0.27
N GLU A 100 -25.64 -14.78 0.74
CA GLU A 100 -26.77 -13.85 0.87
C GLU A 100 -27.25 -13.31 -0.48
N GLN A 101 -26.42 -13.37 -1.51
CA GLN A 101 -26.74 -12.80 -2.81
C GLN A 101 -27.43 -13.81 -3.74
N PRO A 102 -28.48 -13.39 -4.47
CA PRO A 102 -29.06 -14.24 -5.51
C PRO A 102 -28.06 -14.45 -6.64
N THR A 103 -28.11 -15.63 -7.24
CA THR A 103 -27.30 -15.94 -8.42
C THR A 103 -27.92 -15.33 -9.68
N ILE A 104 -27.06 -14.97 -10.64
CA ILE A 104 -27.50 -14.44 -11.93
C ILE A 104 -27.80 -15.56 -12.92
N TRP A 105 -27.10 -16.68 -12.78
CA TRP A 105 -27.27 -17.89 -13.58
C TRP A 105 -27.74 -19.08 -12.78
#